data_6f1d263cba59f85e78f5ce09788f8c30
#
_entry.id   6f1d263cba59f85e78f5ce09788f8c30
#
_cell.length_a   1.000
_cell.length_b   1.000
_cell.length_c   1.000
_cell.angle_alpha   90.00
_cell.angle_beta   90.00
_cell.angle_gamma   90.00
#
_symmetry.space_group_name_H-M   'P 1'
#
loop_
_entity.id
_entity.type
_entity.pdbx_description
1 polymer ?
#
loop_
_entity_poly.entity_id
_entity_poly.type
_entity_poly.pdbx_seq_one_letter_code
_entity_poly.pdbx_strand_id
1 'polypeptide(L)'
;MAEGYEFLEEELDENYEPTSDEIEEYAKYLGMDLQNDRHLFYIAKEGLKAPLPGPWKPCKDPKGEIWYYNFDTKEMQKDHPCDDYYRKYYLNEKSLAVKKKEEAVIKKQIKE
;
A
#
# COMPACT_ATOMS: atom_id res chain seq x y z
N MET A 1 11.02 -16.42 -18.93
CA MET A 1 9.74 -15.73 -19.05
C MET A 1 8.62 -16.76 -19.14
N ALA A 2 7.59 -16.64 -18.35
CA ALA A 2 6.48 -17.61 -18.40
C ALA A 2 5.68 -17.43 -19.69
N GLU A 3 5.45 -18.54 -20.40
CA GLU A 3 4.69 -18.51 -21.64
C GLU A 3 3.22 -18.17 -21.34
N GLY A 4 2.61 -17.41 -22.23
CA GLY A 4 1.21 -17.01 -22.10
C GLY A 4 0.96 -15.78 -21.26
N TYR A 5 1.99 -15.15 -20.71
CA TYR A 5 1.86 -13.89 -19.99
C TYR A 5 1.90 -12.72 -20.96
N GLU A 6 0.98 -11.79 -20.76
CA GLU A 6 0.89 -10.57 -21.56
C GLU A 6 1.31 -9.38 -20.71
N PHE A 7 2.30 -8.61 -21.19
CA PHE A 7 2.72 -7.40 -20.50
C PHE A 7 1.72 -6.27 -20.78
N LEU A 8 1.32 -5.59 -19.72
CA LEU A 8 0.38 -4.48 -19.77
C LEU A 8 1.14 -3.17 -19.65
N GLU A 9 0.58 -2.10 -20.20
CA GLU A 9 1.11 -0.76 -19.99
C GLU A 9 0.49 -0.21 -18.72
N GLU A 10 1.31 0.46 -17.91
CA GLU A 10 0.83 1.16 -16.73
C GLU A 10 0.26 2.49 -17.17
N GLU A 11 -1.06 2.64 -17.03
CA GLU A 11 -1.73 3.89 -17.30
C GLU A 11 -1.77 4.72 -16.01
N LEU A 12 -1.03 5.84 -16.01
CA LEU A 12 -1.06 6.77 -14.89
C LEU A 12 -2.09 7.84 -15.18
N ASP A 13 -3.22 7.78 -14.49
CA ASP A 13 -4.26 8.79 -14.56
C ASP A 13 -4.10 9.74 -13.39
N GLU A 14 -3.60 10.95 -13.65
CA GLU A 14 -3.39 11.97 -12.63
C GLU A 14 -4.71 12.42 -11.98
N ASN A 15 -5.83 12.19 -12.67
CA ASN A 15 -7.15 12.56 -12.16
C ASN A 15 -7.85 11.42 -11.43
N TYR A 16 -7.18 10.27 -11.29
CA TYR A 16 -7.77 9.12 -10.61
C TYR A 16 -7.98 9.44 -9.12
N GLU A 17 -9.22 9.33 -8.68
CA GLU A 17 -9.58 9.46 -7.28
C GLU A 17 -10.17 8.14 -6.80
N PRO A 18 -9.49 7.44 -5.91
CA PRO A 18 -10.02 6.20 -5.34
C PRO A 18 -11.34 6.44 -4.63
N THR A 19 -12.28 5.51 -4.77
CA THR A 19 -13.54 5.57 -4.04
C THR A 19 -13.32 5.18 -2.58
N SER A 20 -14.29 5.51 -1.72
CA SER A 20 -14.23 5.12 -0.31
C SER A 20 -14.11 3.60 -0.16
N ASP A 21 -14.83 2.84 -0.98
CA ASP A 21 -14.78 1.38 -0.94
C ASP A 21 -13.41 0.85 -1.32
N GLU A 22 -12.79 1.42 -2.35
CA GLU A 22 -11.45 1.04 -2.76
C GLU A 22 -10.42 1.32 -1.67
N ILE A 23 -10.54 2.48 -1.02
CA ILE A 23 -9.64 2.87 0.07
C ILE A 23 -9.80 1.92 1.25
N GLU A 24 -11.03 1.59 1.62
CA GLU A 24 -11.30 0.66 2.73
C GLU A 24 -10.76 -0.74 2.44
N GLU A 25 -10.96 -1.25 1.24
CA GLU A 25 -10.43 -2.57 0.86
C GLU A 25 -8.91 -2.61 0.92
N TYR A 26 -8.25 -1.59 0.40
CA TYR A 26 -6.80 -1.54 0.42
C TYR A 26 -6.26 -1.32 1.84
N ALA A 27 -6.92 -0.48 2.62
CA ALA A 27 -6.58 -0.29 4.03
C ALA A 27 -6.63 -1.62 4.79
N LYS A 28 -7.69 -2.39 4.58
CA LYS A 28 -7.84 -3.72 5.18
C LYS A 28 -6.71 -4.65 4.73
N TYR A 29 -6.37 -4.62 3.46
CA TYR A 29 -5.27 -5.42 2.90
C TYR A 29 -3.93 -5.06 3.56
N LEU A 30 -3.71 -3.78 3.87
CA LEU A 30 -2.50 -3.32 4.56
C LEU A 30 -2.48 -3.67 6.05
N GLY A 31 -3.59 -4.16 6.59
CA GLY A 31 -3.70 -4.55 7.99
C GLY A 31 -4.37 -3.52 8.87
N MET A 32 -4.97 -2.48 8.32
CA MET A 32 -5.66 -1.45 9.09
C MET A 32 -6.99 -1.94 9.65
N ASP A 33 -7.33 -1.41 10.84
CA ASP A 33 -8.65 -1.59 11.42
C ASP A 33 -9.59 -0.54 10.81
N LEU A 34 -10.70 -0.99 10.23
CA LEU A 34 -11.61 -0.08 9.53
C LEU A 34 -12.33 0.90 10.46
N GLN A 35 -12.33 0.65 11.76
CA GLN A 35 -12.96 1.54 12.73
C GLN A 35 -11.95 2.43 13.43
N ASN A 36 -10.82 1.88 13.85
CA ASN A 36 -9.85 2.59 14.68
C ASN A 36 -8.75 3.30 13.89
N ASP A 37 -8.51 2.89 12.64
CA ASP A 37 -7.42 3.42 11.82
C ASP A 37 -7.88 4.34 10.69
N ARG A 38 -9.10 4.86 10.75
CA ARG A 38 -9.64 5.74 9.70
C ARG A 38 -8.78 6.97 9.44
N HIS A 39 -8.15 7.50 10.47
CA HIS A 39 -7.26 8.65 10.35
C HIS A 39 -5.97 8.33 9.57
N LEU A 40 -5.70 7.04 9.35
CA LEU A 40 -4.54 6.58 8.56
C LEU A 40 -4.92 6.12 7.15
N PHE A 41 -6.19 6.27 6.76
CA PHE A 41 -6.63 5.86 5.42
C PHE A 41 -5.97 6.67 4.31
N TYR A 42 -5.39 7.83 4.61
CA TYR A 42 -4.62 8.59 3.63
C TYR A 42 -3.45 7.77 3.07
N ILE A 43 -2.90 6.85 3.87
CA ILE A 43 -1.81 5.96 3.44
C ILE A 43 -2.33 4.99 2.38
N ALA A 44 -3.51 4.42 2.59
CA ALA A 44 -4.13 3.53 1.62
C ALA A 44 -4.45 4.28 0.32
N LYS A 45 -4.98 5.49 0.42
CA LYS A 45 -5.27 6.32 -0.74
C LYS A 45 -4.02 6.62 -1.54
N GLU A 46 -2.94 6.96 -0.86
CA GLU A 46 -1.65 7.23 -1.49
C GLU A 46 -1.12 5.97 -2.21
N GLY A 47 -1.24 4.81 -1.56
CA GLY A 47 -0.81 3.55 -2.15
C GLY A 47 -1.58 3.17 -3.40
N LEU A 48 -2.89 3.44 -3.43
CA LEU A 48 -3.71 3.19 -4.61
C LEU A 48 -3.32 4.06 -5.81
N LYS A 49 -2.75 5.22 -5.54
CA LYS A 49 -2.31 6.17 -6.58
C LYS A 49 -0.84 6.03 -6.93
N ALA A 50 -0.10 5.17 -6.25
CA ALA A 50 1.33 5.03 -6.45
C ALA A 50 1.66 4.33 -7.77
N PRO A 51 2.62 4.86 -8.55
CA PRO A 51 3.08 4.19 -9.75
C PRO A 51 3.98 3.00 -9.41
N LEU A 52 4.15 2.10 -10.37
CA LEU A 52 5.11 1.01 -10.22
C LEU A 52 6.54 1.55 -10.22
N PRO A 53 7.43 1.04 -9.34
CA PRO A 53 8.84 1.43 -9.38
C PRO A 53 9.51 0.98 -10.68
N GLY A 54 10.48 1.77 -11.17
CA GLY A 54 11.23 1.64 -12.39
C GLY A 54 11.22 0.33 -13.17
N PRO A 55 11.87 -0.77 -12.68
CA PRO A 55 11.97 -2.00 -13.48
C PRO A 55 10.73 -2.89 -13.45
N TRP A 56 9.72 -2.56 -12.63
CA TRP A 56 8.52 -3.38 -12.52
C TRP A 56 7.48 -3.03 -13.57
N LYS A 57 6.85 -4.07 -14.13
CA LYS A 57 5.73 -3.90 -15.06
C LYS A 57 4.62 -4.90 -14.74
N PRO A 58 3.36 -4.50 -14.92
CA PRO A 58 2.25 -5.43 -14.73
C PRO A 58 2.17 -6.39 -15.90
N CYS A 59 1.77 -7.62 -15.62
CA CYS A 59 1.50 -8.62 -16.66
C CYS A 59 0.28 -9.43 -16.27
N LYS A 60 -0.35 -10.03 -17.29
CA LYS A 60 -1.55 -10.81 -17.11
C LYS A 60 -1.25 -12.26 -17.49
N ASP A 61 -1.63 -13.20 -16.62
CA ASP A 61 -1.42 -14.60 -16.90
C ASP A 61 -2.55 -15.17 -17.81
N PRO A 62 -2.42 -16.42 -18.29
CA PRO A 62 -3.45 -17.01 -19.15
C PRO A 62 -4.83 -17.11 -18.50
N LYS A 63 -4.91 -17.07 -17.17
CA LYS A 63 -6.15 -17.11 -16.42
C LYS A 63 -6.77 -15.73 -16.21
N GLY A 64 -6.07 -14.66 -16.63
CA GLY A 64 -6.54 -13.31 -16.47
C GLY A 64 -6.13 -12.65 -15.15
N GLU A 65 -5.28 -13.28 -14.36
CA GLU A 65 -4.78 -12.70 -13.10
C GLU A 65 -3.60 -11.78 -13.36
N ILE A 66 -3.50 -10.73 -12.55
CA ILE A 66 -2.44 -9.74 -12.68
C ILE A 66 -1.26 -10.10 -11.80
N TRP A 67 -0.06 -10.04 -12.41
CA TRP A 67 1.22 -10.24 -11.73
C TRP A 67 2.12 -9.06 -12.02
N TYR A 68 3.19 -8.94 -11.25
CA TYR A 68 4.18 -7.88 -11.41
C TYR A 68 5.54 -8.51 -11.68
N TYR A 69 6.19 -8.08 -12.75
CA TYR A 69 7.47 -8.63 -13.21
C TYR A 69 8.56 -7.56 -13.12
N ASN A 70 9.70 -7.94 -12.52
CA ASN A 70 10.87 -7.08 -12.40
C ASN A 70 11.88 -7.43 -13.49
N PHE A 71 12.14 -6.52 -14.41
CA PHE A 71 13.04 -6.76 -15.54
C PHE A 71 14.51 -6.81 -15.14
N ASP A 72 14.88 -6.23 -14.00
CA ASP A 72 16.28 -6.27 -13.52
C ASP A 72 16.60 -7.59 -12.80
N THR A 73 15.73 -8.03 -11.90
CA THR A 73 15.95 -9.25 -11.13
C THR A 73 15.32 -10.49 -11.75
N LYS A 74 14.41 -10.29 -12.71
CA LYS A 74 13.61 -11.35 -13.34
C LYS A 74 12.67 -12.05 -12.37
N GLU A 75 12.36 -11.39 -11.25
CA GLU A 75 11.40 -11.91 -10.29
C GLU A 75 9.98 -11.55 -10.68
N MET A 76 9.06 -12.40 -10.30
CA MET A 76 7.64 -12.19 -10.53
C MET A 76 6.91 -12.35 -9.21
N GLN A 77 5.99 -11.43 -8.91
CA GLN A 77 5.19 -11.51 -7.70
C GLN A 77 3.74 -11.10 -7.96
N LYS A 78 2.84 -11.61 -7.15
CA LYS A 78 1.42 -11.33 -7.29
C LYS A 78 1.02 -10.01 -6.63
N ASP A 79 1.72 -9.62 -5.57
CA ASP A 79 1.46 -8.38 -4.86
C ASP A 79 2.15 -7.20 -5.53
N HIS A 80 1.52 -6.04 -5.45
CA HIS A 80 2.11 -4.81 -5.98
C HIS A 80 3.43 -4.53 -5.24
N PRO A 81 4.52 -4.15 -5.95
CA PRO A 81 5.82 -3.90 -5.30
C PRO A 81 5.80 -2.85 -4.20
N CYS A 82 4.84 -1.93 -4.25
CA CYS A 82 4.71 -0.89 -3.23
C CYS A 82 3.92 -1.33 -2.00
N ASP A 83 3.28 -2.50 -2.00
CA ASP A 83 2.44 -2.93 -0.88
C ASP A 83 3.23 -3.05 0.42
N ASP A 84 4.43 -3.62 0.37
CA ASP A 84 5.28 -3.73 1.56
C ASP A 84 5.68 -2.36 2.08
N TYR A 85 5.98 -1.42 1.21
CA TYR A 85 6.32 -0.05 1.59
C TYR A 85 5.17 0.60 2.35
N TYR A 86 3.94 0.50 1.83
CA TYR A 86 2.78 1.12 2.47
C TYR A 86 2.36 0.40 3.73
N ARG A 87 2.57 -0.91 3.80
CA ARG A 87 2.32 -1.67 5.04
C ARG A 87 3.27 -1.22 6.14
N LYS A 88 4.55 -1.05 5.82
CA LYS A 88 5.54 -0.54 6.77
C LYS A 88 5.27 0.90 7.16
N TYR A 89 4.84 1.73 6.21
CA TYR A 89 4.46 3.10 6.46
C TYR A 89 3.31 3.17 7.48
N TYR A 90 2.28 2.37 7.27
CA TYR A 90 1.15 2.30 8.19
C TYR A 90 1.60 1.87 9.59
N LEU A 91 2.37 0.79 9.70
CA LEU A 91 2.84 0.29 11.00
C LEU A 91 3.70 1.33 11.73
N ASN A 92 4.54 2.05 11.00
CA ASN A 92 5.37 3.11 11.56
C ASN A 92 4.53 4.27 12.08
N GLU A 93 3.57 4.74 11.31
CA GLU A 93 2.68 5.83 11.73
C GLU A 93 1.83 5.45 12.94
N LYS A 94 1.33 4.23 12.96
CA LYS A 94 0.56 3.71 14.09
C LYS A 94 1.42 3.65 15.36
N SER A 95 2.65 3.20 15.24
CA SER A 95 3.60 3.13 16.35
C SER A 95 3.92 4.53 16.89
N LEU A 96 4.14 5.50 16.01
CA LEU A 96 4.39 6.89 16.41
C LEU A 96 3.20 7.51 17.17
N ALA A 97 1.99 7.22 16.71
CA ALA A 97 0.78 7.71 17.38
C ALA A 97 0.63 7.15 18.80
N VAL A 98 0.94 5.86 18.98
CA VAL A 98 0.94 5.23 20.30
C VAL A 98 1.99 5.86 21.21
N LYS A 99 3.20 6.07 20.70
CA LYS A 99 4.27 6.71 21.47
C LYS A 99 3.90 8.12 21.91
N LYS A 100 3.28 8.90 21.04
CA LYS A 100 2.83 10.26 21.37
C LYS A 100 1.80 10.27 22.49
N LYS A 101 0.87 9.31 22.47
CA LYS A 101 -0.13 9.17 23.52
C LYS A 101 0.51 8.80 24.84
N GLU A 102 1.46 7.88 24.84
CA GLU A 102 2.19 7.47 26.04
C GLU A 102 2.98 8.63 26.63
N GLU A 103 3.69 9.39 25.79
CA GLU A 103 4.43 10.58 26.24
C GLU A 103 3.51 11.63 26.84
N ALA A 104 2.35 11.86 26.25
CA ALA A 104 1.38 12.83 26.78
C ALA A 104 0.86 12.41 28.17
N VAL A 105 0.60 11.11 28.37
CA VAL A 105 0.17 10.58 29.67
C VAL A 105 1.27 10.75 30.71
N ILE A 106 2.52 10.40 30.36
CA ILE A 106 3.65 10.55 31.25
C ILE A 106 3.86 12.01 31.65
N LYS A 107 3.79 12.93 30.71
CA LYS A 107 3.92 14.37 31.00
C LYS A 107 2.84 14.89 31.90
N LYS A 108 1.60 14.41 31.77
CA LYS A 108 0.52 14.77 32.69
C LYS A 108 0.77 14.28 34.10
N GLN A 109 1.32 13.08 34.25
CA GLN A 109 1.65 12.53 35.59
C GLN A 109 2.79 13.27 36.26
N ILE A 110 3.76 13.73 35.49
CA ILE A 110 4.94 14.44 36.04
C ILE A 110 4.59 15.86 36.47
N LYS A 111 3.60 16.50 35.88
CA LYS A 111 3.22 17.88 36.19
C LYS A 111 2.48 18.04 37.53
N GLU A 112 2.10 16.98 38.17
CA GLU A 112 1.49 17.02 39.47
C GLU A 112 2.57 16.89 40.60
#